data_aee200775014c93a123966ad0bab017a
#
_entry.id   aee200775014c93a123966ad0bab017a
#
_cell.length_a   1.000
_cell.length_b   1.000
_cell.length_c   1.000
_cell.angle_alpha   90.00
_cell.angle_beta   90.00
_cell.angle_gamma   90.00
#
_symmetry.space_group_name_H-M   'P 1'
#
loop_
_entity.id
_entity.type
_entity.pdbx_description
1 polymer ?
#
loop_
_entity_poly.entity_id
_entity_poly.type
_entity_poly.pdbx_seq_one_letter_code
_entity_poly.pdbx_strand_id
1 'polypeptide(L)'
;MRVAVTGASGFCGGHVARAAAAAGHAVVGLGRRPGPVGEHRFWDAAAAGPDLSGVDLVVHCAAAVGDPAPGRRAEAAMRAVNVDGTARLLRAAAGRPVVWVSSASVYDPRRGRGLVTEDHPRANHLNAYGRTKAAGEALALAAGAVVLRPRAVYGPGDTQLLPRLLSRVRGGTLLLPGPDVELSLTAVENLADACLAAPGWAPGAYNVADGAPYARDAAVAAVLRAHGSGARIRRLPLPVAVAVARAAESAARLTGTEPALSRYAVDQLAHPVVLDLSRARAQGWTPRRTLEDYLSSRPA
;
A
#
# COMPACT_ATOMS: atom_id res chain seq x y z
N MET A 1 -17.06 -18.32 7.89
CA MET A 1 -15.63 -18.69 7.83
C MET A 1 -14.88 -18.01 8.97
N ARG A 2 -13.75 -18.58 9.38
CA ARG A 2 -12.81 -17.97 10.31
C ARG A 2 -11.64 -17.39 9.52
N VAL A 3 -11.55 -16.05 9.50
CA VAL A 3 -10.61 -15.29 8.67
C VAL A 3 -9.49 -14.76 9.53
N ALA A 4 -8.26 -15.15 9.24
CA ALA A 4 -7.08 -14.56 9.85
C ALA A 4 -6.66 -13.32 9.07
N VAL A 5 -6.53 -12.18 9.77
CA VAL A 5 -6.04 -10.93 9.19
C VAL A 5 -4.72 -10.57 9.84
N THR A 6 -3.63 -10.63 9.09
CA THR A 6 -2.34 -10.20 9.61
C THR A 6 -2.20 -8.68 9.54
N GLY A 7 -1.50 -8.09 10.50
CA GLY A 7 -1.41 -6.63 10.58
C GLY A 7 -2.74 -5.96 10.92
N ALA A 8 -3.66 -6.67 11.60
CA ALA A 8 -4.99 -6.18 11.95
C ALA A 8 -4.98 -4.89 12.79
N SER A 9 -3.89 -4.60 13.52
CA SER A 9 -3.72 -3.33 14.24
C SER A 9 -3.27 -2.17 13.35
N GLY A 10 -2.95 -2.42 12.09
CA GLY A 10 -2.55 -1.42 11.11
C GLY A 10 -3.73 -0.84 10.33
N PHE A 11 -3.45 0.15 9.49
CA PHE A 11 -4.46 0.85 8.70
C PHE A 11 -5.26 -0.11 7.79
N CYS A 12 -4.62 -0.73 6.78
CA CYS A 12 -5.32 -1.63 5.86
C CYS A 12 -5.88 -2.87 6.56
N GLY A 13 -5.08 -3.56 7.39
CA GLY A 13 -5.52 -4.76 8.09
C GLY A 13 -6.68 -4.51 9.06
N GLY A 14 -6.73 -3.34 9.70
CA GLY A 14 -7.84 -2.94 10.56
C GLY A 14 -9.15 -2.77 9.81
N HIS A 15 -9.11 -2.20 8.60
CA HIS A 15 -10.30 -2.09 7.74
C HIS A 15 -10.74 -3.45 7.22
N VAL A 16 -9.82 -4.30 6.79
CA VAL A 16 -10.13 -5.69 6.39
C VAL A 16 -10.77 -6.47 7.53
N ALA A 17 -10.23 -6.35 8.76
CA ALA A 17 -10.78 -7.03 9.92
C ALA A 17 -12.22 -6.58 10.22
N ARG A 18 -12.49 -5.25 10.21
CA ARG A 18 -13.86 -4.72 10.39
C ARG A 18 -14.81 -5.19 9.27
N ALA A 19 -14.36 -5.14 8.02
CA ALA A 19 -15.16 -5.58 6.88
C ALA A 19 -15.49 -7.07 6.97
N ALA A 20 -14.54 -7.93 7.37
CA ALA A 20 -14.76 -9.36 7.57
C ALA A 20 -15.77 -9.62 8.70
N ALA A 21 -15.65 -8.91 9.83
CA ALA A 21 -16.62 -9.02 10.92
C ALA A 21 -18.02 -8.56 10.51
N ALA A 22 -18.13 -7.45 9.79
CA ALA A 22 -19.40 -6.93 9.27
C ALA A 22 -20.06 -7.88 8.26
N ALA A 23 -19.27 -8.67 7.53
CA ALA A 23 -19.74 -9.74 6.64
C ALA A 23 -20.09 -11.06 7.39
N GLY A 24 -20.08 -11.06 8.73
CA GLY A 24 -20.45 -12.21 9.56
C GLY A 24 -19.35 -13.27 9.69
N HIS A 25 -18.08 -12.94 9.40
CA HIS A 25 -16.96 -13.85 9.59
C HIS A 25 -16.38 -13.75 11.00
N ALA A 26 -15.94 -14.87 11.57
CA ALA A 26 -15.12 -14.86 12.77
C ALA A 26 -13.71 -14.37 12.41
N VAL A 27 -13.22 -13.33 13.10
CA VAL A 27 -11.94 -12.70 12.79
C VAL A 27 -10.88 -13.11 13.80
N VAL A 28 -9.70 -13.51 13.30
CA VAL A 28 -8.47 -13.71 14.08
C VAL A 28 -7.45 -12.66 13.64
N GLY A 29 -7.21 -11.66 14.47
CA GLY A 29 -6.20 -10.63 14.23
C GLY A 29 -4.81 -11.12 14.61
N LEU A 30 -3.91 -11.21 13.63
CA LEU A 30 -2.52 -11.61 13.82
C LEU A 30 -1.59 -10.39 13.78
N GLY A 31 -0.83 -10.19 14.85
CA GLY A 31 0.10 -9.06 14.93
C GLY A 31 0.67 -8.87 16.32
N ARG A 32 1.59 -7.93 16.48
CA ARG A 32 2.23 -7.58 17.77
C ARG A 32 1.28 -6.87 18.73
N ARG A 33 0.18 -6.34 18.24
CA ARG A 33 -0.86 -5.63 19.01
C ARG A 33 -2.24 -6.09 18.55
N PRO A 34 -3.27 -6.04 19.42
CA PRO A 34 -4.63 -6.35 19.05
C PRO A 34 -5.12 -5.50 17.87
N GLY A 35 -5.95 -6.09 17.02
CA GLY A 35 -6.73 -5.39 16.01
C GLY A 35 -8.01 -4.76 16.61
N PRO A 36 -8.81 -4.06 15.78
CA PRO A 36 -10.02 -3.38 16.25
C PRO A 36 -11.17 -4.33 16.60
N VAL A 37 -11.15 -5.55 16.09
CA VAL A 37 -12.21 -6.56 16.26
C VAL A 37 -11.62 -7.97 16.23
N GLY A 38 -12.35 -8.93 16.78
CA GLY A 38 -12.03 -10.35 16.74
C GLY A 38 -11.06 -10.82 17.82
N GLU A 39 -10.71 -12.11 17.74
CA GLU A 39 -9.69 -12.73 18.59
C GLU A 39 -8.30 -12.20 18.23
N HIS A 40 -7.46 -11.92 19.21
CA HIS A 40 -6.06 -11.57 18.98
C HIS A 40 -5.14 -12.74 19.23
N ARG A 41 -4.27 -13.05 18.27
CA ARG A 41 -3.12 -13.93 18.44
C ARG A 41 -1.83 -13.15 18.20
N PHE A 42 -0.92 -13.20 19.14
CA PHE A 42 0.38 -12.55 18.98
C PHE A 42 1.16 -13.18 17.81
N TRP A 43 1.66 -12.33 16.95
CA TRP A 43 2.55 -12.73 15.88
C TRP A 43 3.53 -11.61 15.52
N ASP A 44 4.83 -11.95 15.55
CA ASP A 44 5.88 -11.10 14.96
C ASP A 44 6.38 -11.75 13.67
N ALA A 45 6.07 -11.11 12.54
CA ALA A 45 6.46 -11.59 11.22
C ALA A 45 7.98 -11.73 11.04
N ALA A 46 8.79 -10.96 11.79
CA ALA A 46 10.25 -11.05 11.74
C ALA A 46 10.82 -12.26 12.52
N ALA A 47 10.04 -12.84 13.43
CA ALA A 47 10.53 -13.86 14.36
C ALA A 47 10.04 -15.26 14.00
N ALA A 48 8.73 -15.51 13.91
CA ALA A 48 8.15 -16.84 13.85
C ALA A 48 7.03 -16.97 12.80
N GLY A 49 6.56 -18.20 12.55
CA GLY A 49 5.32 -18.48 11.81
C GLY A 49 4.09 -18.16 12.67
N PRO A 50 2.95 -17.76 12.06
CA PRO A 50 1.73 -17.54 12.81
C PRO A 50 1.05 -18.84 13.23
N ASP A 51 0.29 -18.80 14.33
CA ASP A 51 -0.69 -19.83 14.65
C ASP A 51 -1.97 -19.62 13.83
N LEU A 52 -2.23 -20.55 12.92
CA LEU A 52 -3.41 -20.58 12.05
C LEU A 52 -4.39 -21.69 12.40
N SER A 53 -4.37 -22.21 13.63
CA SER A 53 -5.29 -23.25 14.08
C SER A 53 -6.74 -22.81 13.93
N GLY A 54 -7.56 -23.64 13.27
CA GLY A 54 -8.96 -23.36 13.02
C GLY A 54 -9.27 -22.19 12.08
N VAL A 55 -8.29 -21.70 11.31
CA VAL A 55 -8.45 -20.64 10.31
C VAL A 55 -8.78 -21.25 8.95
N ASP A 56 -9.77 -20.68 8.24
CA ASP A 56 -10.20 -21.11 6.92
C ASP A 56 -9.51 -20.30 5.80
N LEU A 57 -9.26 -19.00 6.04
CA LEU A 57 -8.73 -18.04 5.08
C LEU A 57 -7.71 -17.12 5.75
N VAL A 58 -6.64 -16.81 5.04
CA VAL A 58 -5.64 -15.82 5.49
C VAL A 58 -5.65 -14.59 4.58
N VAL A 59 -5.86 -13.40 5.15
CA VAL A 59 -5.64 -12.11 4.47
C VAL A 59 -4.37 -11.48 5.05
N HIS A 60 -3.32 -11.43 4.24
CA HIS A 60 -2.01 -10.95 4.68
C HIS A 60 -1.81 -9.47 4.35
N CYS A 61 -2.05 -8.60 5.34
CA CYS A 61 -1.83 -7.15 5.26
C CYS A 61 -0.57 -6.68 6.00
N ALA A 62 0.05 -7.54 6.83
CA ALA A 62 1.25 -7.17 7.56
C ALA A 62 2.42 -6.90 6.62
N ALA A 63 3.04 -5.75 6.77
CA ALA A 63 4.25 -5.38 6.04
C ALA A 63 5.06 -4.35 6.82
N ALA A 64 6.37 -4.37 6.65
CA ALA A 64 7.21 -3.21 6.94
C ALA A 64 7.03 -2.23 5.77
N VAL A 65 6.51 -1.04 6.08
CA VAL A 65 6.20 0.02 5.11
C VAL A 65 7.07 1.25 5.37
N GLY A 66 7.17 2.14 4.40
CA GLY A 66 7.91 3.39 4.53
C GLY A 66 8.98 3.53 3.45
N ASP A 67 9.73 4.60 3.57
CA ASP A 67 10.81 4.95 2.64
C ASP A 67 12.08 5.31 3.44
N PRO A 68 12.65 4.31 4.16
CA PRO A 68 13.80 4.54 5.03
C PRO A 68 15.03 4.97 4.22
N ALA A 69 15.98 5.58 4.90
CA ALA A 69 17.28 5.89 4.31
C ALA A 69 17.88 4.65 3.61
N PRO A 70 18.39 4.80 2.39
CA PRO A 70 18.99 3.67 1.68
C PRO A 70 20.18 3.09 2.46
N GLY A 71 20.12 1.80 2.80
CA GLY A 71 21.18 1.12 3.54
C GLY A 71 20.86 -0.34 3.84
N ARG A 72 21.92 -1.13 4.09
CA ARG A 72 21.79 -2.59 4.35
C ARG A 72 20.91 -2.91 5.55
N ARG A 73 20.98 -2.11 6.61
CA ARG A 73 20.19 -2.33 7.85
C ARG A 73 18.69 -2.17 7.58
N ALA A 74 18.30 -1.09 6.87
CA ALA A 74 16.90 -0.85 6.51
C ALA A 74 16.37 -1.94 5.56
N GLU A 75 17.17 -2.32 4.58
CA GLU A 75 16.85 -3.43 3.65
C GLU A 75 16.64 -4.76 4.41
N ALA A 76 17.55 -5.11 5.32
CA ALA A 76 17.45 -6.33 6.12
C ALA A 76 16.21 -6.34 7.03
N ALA A 77 15.89 -5.22 7.68
CA ALA A 77 14.71 -5.08 8.52
C ALA A 77 13.41 -5.26 7.71
N MET A 78 13.32 -4.63 6.54
CA MET A 78 12.15 -4.82 5.66
C MET A 78 12.07 -6.24 5.10
N ARG A 79 13.20 -6.84 4.74
CA ARG A 79 13.27 -8.21 4.24
C ARG A 79 12.77 -9.21 5.28
N ALA A 80 13.20 -9.07 6.54
CA ALA A 80 12.80 -9.94 7.63
C ALA A 80 11.26 -10.05 7.79
N VAL A 81 10.54 -8.95 7.54
CA VAL A 81 9.07 -8.89 7.60
C VAL A 81 8.45 -9.28 6.26
N ASN A 82 8.81 -8.57 5.18
CA ASN A 82 8.10 -8.65 3.90
C ASN A 82 8.43 -9.90 3.07
N VAL A 83 9.58 -10.51 3.29
CA VAL A 83 10.02 -11.70 2.56
C VAL A 83 10.03 -12.91 3.47
N ASP A 84 10.86 -12.87 4.51
CA ASP A 84 11.05 -14.03 5.39
C ASP A 84 9.79 -14.30 6.23
N GLY A 85 9.09 -13.22 6.67
CA GLY A 85 7.78 -13.28 7.31
C GLY A 85 6.70 -13.87 6.40
N THR A 86 6.67 -13.44 5.14
CA THR A 86 5.77 -14.01 4.12
C THR A 86 6.07 -15.50 3.92
N ALA A 87 7.34 -15.90 3.81
CA ALA A 87 7.70 -17.31 3.65
C ALA A 87 7.25 -18.16 4.87
N ARG A 88 7.39 -17.65 6.09
CA ARG A 88 6.90 -18.31 7.30
C ARG A 88 5.39 -18.46 7.34
N LEU A 89 4.66 -17.38 6.95
CA LEU A 89 3.21 -17.40 6.86
C LEU A 89 2.72 -18.41 5.83
N LEU A 90 3.29 -18.43 4.63
CA LEU A 90 2.88 -19.36 3.57
C LEU A 90 3.10 -20.83 3.97
N ARG A 91 4.20 -21.13 4.66
CA ARG A 91 4.41 -22.48 5.22
C ARG A 91 3.35 -22.83 6.29
N ALA A 92 3.02 -21.90 7.19
CA ALA A 92 2.00 -22.10 8.20
C ALA A 92 0.59 -22.22 7.60
N ALA A 93 0.34 -21.56 6.46
CA ALA A 93 -0.94 -21.64 5.76
C ALA A 93 -1.25 -23.06 5.26
N ALA A 94 -0.22 -23.85 4.92
CA ALA A 94 -0.37 -25.29 4.63
C ALA A 94 -1.52 -25.59 3.64
N GLY A 95 -1.55 -24.90 2.51
CA GLY A 95 -2.58 -25.06 1.46
C GLY A 95 -3.89 -24.32 1.70
N ARG A 96 -4.08 -23.61 2.81
CA ARG A 96 -5.23 -22.70 3.01
C ARG A 96 -5.19 -21.56 2.00
N PRO A 97 -6.35 -21.06 1.53
CA PRO A 97 -6.42 -19.88 0.69
C PRO A 97 -5.71 -18.68 1.34
N VAL A 98 -4.88 -17.97 0.56
CA VAL A 98 -4.17 -16.76 0.99
C VAL A 98 -4.48 -15.63 0.03
N VAL A 99 -4.98 -14.52 0.57
CA VAL A 99 -5.02 -13.22 -0.11
C VAL A 99 -3.85 -12.39 0.40
N TRP A 100 -2.94 -12.04 -0.49
CA TRP A 100 -1.71 -11.31 -0.14
C TRP A 100 -1.76 -9.87 -0.66
N VAL A 101 -1.76 -8.89 0.24
CA VAL A 101 -1.78 -7.47 -0.13
C VAL A 101 -0.36 -7.03 -0.51
N SER A 102 -0.16 -6.78 -1.80
CA SER A 102 1.06 -6.24 -2.40
C SER A 102 1.03 -4.70 -2.47
N SER A 103 1.60 -4.15 -3.51
CA SER A 103 1.62 -2.70 -3.80
C SER A 103 1.98 -2.48 -5.27
N ALA A 104 1.47 -1.42 -5.88
CA ALA A 104 1.93 -0.97 -7.21
C ALA A 104 3.41 -0.54 -7.24
N SER A 105 4.07 -0.37 -6.09
CA SER A 105 5.52 -0.12 -6.00
C SER A 105 6.39 -1.29 -6.48
N VAL A 106 5.79 -2.45 -6.77
CA VAL A 106 6.50 -3.58 -7.38
C VAL A 106 6.76 -3.37 -8.88
N TYR A 107 6.05 -2.49 -9.53
CA TYR A 107 6.19 -2.22 -10.96
C TYR A 107 7.46 -1.45 -11.30
N ASP A 108 8.03 -1.73 -12.48
CA ASP A 108 9.24 -1.08 -12.97
C ASP A 108 9.01 0.41 -13.26
N PRO A 109 9.68 1.34 -12.54
CA PRO A 109 9.53 2.77 -12.74
C PRO A 109 10.16 3.28 -14.05
N ARG A 110 10.98 2.47 -14.73
CA ARG A 110 11.66 2.84 -15.99
C ARG A 110 10.79 2.63 -17.23
N ARG A 111 9.65 1.97 -17.07
CA ARG A 111 8.67 1.75 -18.14
C ARG A 111 7.54 2.76 -18.06
N GLY A 112 6.88 3.04 -19.19
CA GLY A 112 5.69 3.90 -19.22
C GLY A 112 4.59 3.35 -18.32
N ARG A 113 4.00 4.19 -17.46
CA ARG A 113 2.97 3.80 -16.47
C ARG A 113 1.67 4.57 -16.63
N GLY A 114 1.40 5.08 -17.83
CA GLY A 114 0.12 5.73 -18.15
C GLY A 114 -1.06 4.76 -18.10
N LEU A 115 -0.82 3.46 -18.36
CA LEU A 115 -1.74 2.37 -18.08
C LEU A 115 -0.91 1.14 -17.71
N VAL A 116 -1.10 0.61 -16.50
CA VAL A 116 -0.33 -0.49 -15.92
C VAL A 116 -1.21 -1.70 -15.74
N THR A 117 -0.99 -2.73 -16.56
CA THR A 117 -1.57 -4.06 -16.35
C THR A 117 -0.72 -4.86 -15.36
N GLU A 118 -1.23 -6.00 -14.90
CA GLU A 118 -0.51 -6.90 -14.00
C GLU A 118 0.73 -7.56 -14.63
N ASP A 119 0.82 -7.53 -15.96
CA ASP A 119 1.96 -8.07 -16.72
C ASP A 119 3.12 -7.07 -16.88
N HIS A 120 2.93 -5.83 -16.39
CA HIS A 120 4.01 -4.84 -16.33
C HIS A 120 5.21 -5.39 -15.55
N PRO A 121 6.46 -5.20 -16.03
CA PRO A 121 7.66 -5.73 -15.39
C PRO A 121 7.78 -5.32 -13.90
N ARG A 122 8.29 -6.23 -13.09
CA ARG A 122 8.57 -6.03 -11.65
C ARG A 122 10.07 -5.97 -11.43
N ALA A 123 10.65 -4.81 -11.70
CA ALA A 123 12.10 -4.62 -11.70
C ALA A 123 12.48 -3.19 -11.29
N ASN A 124 13.76 -2.92 -11.19
CA ASN A 124 14.34 -1.57 -11.02
C ASN A 124 13.77 -0.73 -9.85
N HIS A 125 13.34 -1.39 -8.78
CA HIS A 125 12.71 -0.75 -7.63
C HIS A 125 13.61 0.32 -7.01
N LEU A 126 13.05 1.50 -6.75
CA LEU A 126 13.79 2.68 -6.27
C LEU A 126 14.14 2.62 -4.77
N ASN A 127 13.40 1.82 -3.98
CA ASN A 127 13.63 1.71 -2.54
C ASN A 127 13.53 0.26 -2.02
N ALA A 128 13.87 0.05 -0.75
CA ALA A 128 13.81 -1.24 -0.07
C ALA A 128 12.38 -1.79 0.01
N TYR A 129 11.39 -0.91 0.14
CA TYR A 129 9.99 -1.32 0.19
C TYR A 129 9.56 -2.02 -1.10
N GLY A 130 9.75 -1.39 -2.26
CA GLY A 130 9.40 -1.98 -3.56
C GLY A 130 10.14 -3.31 -3.80
N ARG A 131 11.45 -3.36 -3.51
CA ARG A 131 12.24 -4.61 -3.65
C ARG A 131 11.71 -5.74 -2.78
N THR A 132 11.46 -5.47 -1.50
CA THR A 132 11.03 -6.52 -0.57
C THR A 132 9.57 -6.93 -0.79
N LYS A 133 8.69 -6.00 -1.22
CA LYS A 133 7.33 -6.35 -1.65
C LYS A 133 7.35 -7.22 -2.90
N ALA A 134 8.16 -6.90 -3.90
CA ALA A 134 8.28 -7.73 -5.11
C ALA A 134 8.82 -9.15 -4.81
N ALA A 135 9.79 -9.25 -3.89
CA ALA A 135 10.32 -10.55 -3.48
C ALA A 135 9.30 -11.38 -2.67
N GLY A 136 8.56 -10.75 -1.73
CA GLY A 136 7.49 -11.43 -0.99
C GLY A 136 6.32 -11.84 -1.90
N GLU A 137 5.97 -10.99 -2.87
CA GLU A 137 4.96 -11.28 -3.87
C GLU A 137 5.31 -12.51 -4.72
N ALA A 138 6.57 -12.65 -5.11
CA ALA A 138 7.02 -13.81 -5.86
C ALA A 138 6.79 -15.14 -5.09
N LEU A 139 7.00 -15.12 -3.76
CA LEU A 139 6.70 -16.26 -2.90
C LEU A 139 5.20 -16.53 -2.81
N ALA A 140 4.38 -15.47 -2.67
CA ALA A 140 2.93 -15.60 -2.59
C ALA A 140 2.34 -16.17 -3.89
N LEU A 141 2.77 -15.67 -5.05
CA LEU A 141 2.36 -16.17 -6.36
C LEU A 141 2.77 -17.64 -6.57
N ALA A 142 4.01 -18.00 -6.18
CA ALA A 142 4.49 -19.39 -6.27
C ALA A 142 3.70 -20.35 -5.37
N ALA A 143 3.12 -19.84 -4.28
CA ALA A 143 2.25 -20.59 -3.36
C ALA A 143 0.77 -20.62 -3.80
N GLY A 144 0.42 -20.07 -4.97
CA GLY A 144 -0.95 -20.02 -5.47
C GLY A 144 -1.86 -19.01 -4.78
N ALA A 145 -1.30 -17.98 -4.15
CA ALA A 145 -2.09 -16.93 -3.52
C ALA A 145 -2.74 -15.99 -4.54
N VAL A 146 -3.84 -15.37 -4.15
CA VAL A 146 -4.38 -14.19 -4.83
C VAL A 146 -3.66 -12.95 -4.30
N VAL A 147 -3.01 -12.21 -5.20
CA VAL A 147 -2.18 -11.06 -4.86
C VAL A 147 -2.86 -9.77 -5.30
N LEU A 148 -3.11 -8.86 -4.36
CA LEU A 148 -3.73 -7.57 -4.64
C LEU A 148 -2.68 -6.46 -4.66
N ARG A 149 -2.62 -5.67 -5.72
CA ARG A 149 -1.67 -4.56 -5.92
C ARG A 149 -2.39 -3.21 -5.81
N PRO A 150 -2.64 -2.69 -4.60
CA PRO A 150 -3.17 -1.35 -4.43
C PRO A 150 -2.10 -0.28 -4.69
N ARG A 151 -2.55 0.95 -4.98
CA ARG A 151 -1.70 2.13 -5.06
C ARG A 151 -2.20 3.25 -4.16
N ALA A 152 -1.30 3.85 -3.37
CA ALA A 152 -1.60 5.03 -2.56
C ALA A 152 -2.92 4.90 -1.78
N VAL A 153 -2.98 3.92 -0.87
CA VAL A 153 -4.19 3.63 -0.11
C VAL A 153 -4.49 4.80 0.84
N TYR A 154 -5.71 5.32 0.79
CA TYR A 154 -6.21 6.41 1.61
C TYR A 154 -7.52 6.05 2.29
N GLY A 155 -7.91 6.81 3.30
CA GLY A 155 -9.20 6.63 3.99
C GLY A 155 -9.13 6.99 5.48
N PRO A 156 -10.19 6.69 6.25
CA PRO A 156 -10.24 6.96 7.69
C PRO A 156 -9.15 6.21 8.44
N GLY A 157 -8.35 6.94 9.22
CA GLY A 157 -7.24 6.37 9.99
C GLY A 157 -5.94 6.18 9.21
N ASP A 158 -5.80 6.80 8.02
CA ASP A 158 -4.54 6.82 7.29
C ASP A 158 -3.44 7.52 8.09
N THR A 159 -2.35 6.81 8.35
CA THR A 159 -1.19 7.29 9.11
C THR A 159 0.02 7.57 8.21
N GLN A 160 -0.09 7.38 6.90
CA GLN A 160 1.05 7.44 5.98
C GLN A 160 0.90 8.52 4.92
N LEU A 161 -0.12 8.46 4.08
CA LEU A 161 -0.24 9.31 2.90
C LEU A 161 -0.63 10.75 3.28
N LEU A 162 -1.75 10.88 3.99
CA LEU A 162 -2.31 12.18 4.35
C LEU A 162 -1.43 12.96 5.33
N PRO A 163 -0.93 12.38 6.44
CA PRO A 163 -0.02 13.09 7.34
C PRO A 163 1.26 13.54 6.66
N ARG A 164 1.84 12.74 5.77
CA ARG A 164 3.03 13.12 4.99
C ARG A 164 2.76 14.27 4.05
N LEU A 165 1.60 14.28 3.39
CA LEU A 165 1.19 15.37 2.51
C LEU A 165 1.07 16.69 3.28
N LEU A 166 0.31 16.67 4.39
CA LEU A 166 0.06 17.84 5.22
C LEU A 166 1.36 18.37 5.86
N SER A 167 2.24 17.47 6.31
CA SER A 167 3.53 17.86 6.91
C SER A 167 4.48 18.56 5.94
N ARG A 168 4.24 18.49 4.63
CA ARG A 168 5.05 19.15 3.59
C ARG A 168 4.58 20.55 3.22
N VAL A 169 3.45 21.00 3.76
CA VAL A 169 3.00 22.39 3.61
C VAL A 169 3.94 23.30 4.40
N ARG A 170 4.53 24.30 3.75
CA ARG A 170 5.42 25.30 4.34
C ARG A 170 5.04 26.69 3.87
N GLY A 171 4.82 27.62 4.80
CA GLY A 171 4.45 29.00 4.46
C GLY A 171 3.24 29.10 3.52
N GLY A 172 2.20 28.28 3.74
CA GLY A 172 1.02 28.26 2.87
C GLY A 172 1.26 27.73 1.46
N THR A 173 2.36 27.01 1.23
CA THR A 173 2.72 26.44 -0.08
C THR A 173 3.07 24.96 0.06
N LEU A 174 2.59 24.16 -0.89
CA LEU A 174 3.00 22.78 -1.10
C LEU A 174 3.73 22.66 -2.43
N LEU A 175 4.98 22.18 -2.40
CA LEU A 175 5.77 21.91 -3.60
C LEU A 175 5.53 20.47 -4.07
N LEU A 176 5.07 20.29 -5.31
CA LEU A 176 4.93 18.99 -5.95
C LEU A 176 5.95 18.85 -7.09
N PRO A 177 6.60 17.68 -7.23
CA PRO A 177 7.61 17.47 -8.29
C PRO A 177 6.95 17.28 -9.66
N GLY A 178 7.58 17.84 -10.70
CA GLY A 178 7.19 17.63 -12.10
C GLY A 178 5.84 18.22 -12.49
N PRO A 179 5.34 17.87 -13.69
CA PRO A 179 4.04 18.30 -14.19
C PRO A 179 2.89 17.64 -13.40
N ASP A 180 1.67 18.11 -13.61
CA ASP A 180 0.48 17.38 -13.18
C ASP A 180 0.34 16.08 -13.97
N VAL A 181 -0.08 15.02 -13.29
CA VAL A 181 -0.16 13.67 -13.86
C VAL A 181 -1.38 12.95 -13.30
N GLU A 182 -1.86 11.97 -14.06
CA GLU A 182 -2.92 11.09 -13.59
C GLU A 182 -2.38 9.96 -12.71
N LEU A 183 -3.05 9.72 -11.61
CA LEU A 183 -2.69 8.73 -10.61
C LEU A 183 -3.90 7.89 -10.21
N SER A 184 -3.74 6.58 -10.15
CA SER A 184 -4.66 5.74 -9.41
C SER A 184 -4.45 5.94 -7.91
N LEU A 185 -5.54 6.04 -7.17
CA LEU A 185 -5.61 5.98 -5.72
C LEU A 185 -6.48 4.79 -5.32
N THR A 186 -6.39 4.34 -4.08
CA THR A 186 -7.19 3.21 -3.59
C THR A 186 -7.84 3.60 -2.27
N ALA A 187 -9.17 3.74 -2.25
CA ALA A 187 -9.88 3.83 -0.98
C ALA A 187 -9.66 2.55 -0.16
N VAL A 188 -9.40 2.69 1.12
CA VAL A 188 -9.12 1.53 1.99
C VAL A 188 -10.31 0.58 2.07
N GLU A 189 -11.53 1.09 1.91
CA GLU A 189 -12.75 0.30 1.83
C GLU A 189 -12.82 -0.52 0.53
N ASN A 190 -12.38 0.02 -0.61
CA ASN A 190 -12.25 -0.73 -1.86
C ASN A 190 -11.21 -1.85 -1.73
N LEU A 191 -10.08 -1.59 -1.04
CA LEU A 191 -9.09 -2.63 -0.77
C LEU A 191 -9.65 -3.71 0.15
N ALA A 192 -10.38 -3.34 1.20
CA ALA A 192 -10.97 -4.31 2.12
C ALA A 192 -12.04 -5.18 1.42
N ASP A 193 -12.89 -4.58 0.59
CA ASP A 193 -13.89 -5.27 -0.23
C ASP A 193 -13.20 -6.25 -1.21
N ALA A 194 -12.15 -5.82 -1.91
CA ALA A 194 -11.36 -6.69 -2.79
C ALA A 194 -10.72 -7.87 -2.01
N CYS A 195 -10.21 -7.64 -0.79
CA CYS A 195 -9.67 -8.70 0.05
C CYS A 195 -10.69 -9.78 0.40
N LEU A 196 -11.96 -9.41 0.59
CA LEU A 196 -13.04 -10.34 0.91
C LEU A 196 -13.62 -11.03 -0.34
N ALA A 197 -13.58 -10.40 -1.49
CA ALA A 197 -13.98 -11.00 -2.76
C ALA A 197 -12.92 -11.96 -3.34
N ALA A 198 -11.65 -11.66 -3.09
CA ALA A 198 -10.48 -12.36 -3.67
C ALA A 198 -10.42 -13.88 -3.41
N PRO A 199 -10.92 -14.47 -2.31
CA PRO A 199 -10.88 -15.93 -2.12
C PRO A 199 -11.58 -16.75 -3.22
N GLY A 200 -12.51 -16.13 -3.98
CA GLY A 200 -13.18 -16.74 -5.13
C GLY A 200 -12.45 -16.54 -6.46
N TRP A 201 -11.34 -15.82 -6.50
CA TRP A 201 -10.61 -15.49 -7.73
C TRP A 201 -9.58 -16.56 -8.08
N ALA A 202 -9.23 -16.63 -9.36
CA ALA A 202 -8.12 -17.47 -9.79
C ALA A 202 -6.80 -16.98 -9.15
N PRO A 203 -5.89 -17.91 -8.77
CA PRO A 203 -4.56 -17.52 -8.29
C PRO A 203 -3.85 -16.59 -9.28
N GLY A 204 -3.23 -15.53 -8.77
CA GLY A 204 -2.56 -14.55 -9.61
C GLY A 204 -2.53 -13.15 -9.02
N ALA A 205 -2.02 -12.20 -9.78
CA ALA A 205 -1.96 -10.79 -9.37
C ALA A 205 -3.12 -9.99 -9.97
N TYR A 206 -3.61 -9.03 -9.18
CA TYR A 206 -4.72 -8.16 -9.52
C TYR A 206 -4.45 -6.73 -9.05
N ASN A 207 -4.60 -5.77 -9.92
CA ASN A 207 -4.59 -4.36 -9.57
C ASN A 207 -5.87 -3.99 -8.84
N VAL A 208 -5.73 -3.15 -7.79
CA VAL A 208 -6.84 -2.65 -6.99
C VAL A 208 -6.70 -1.15 -6.85
N ALA A 209 -7.70 -0.40 -7.33
CA ALA A 209 -7.76 1.06 -7.21
C ALA A 209 -9.22 1.51 -7.27
N ASP A 210 -9.44 2.81 -7.12
CA ASP A 210 -10.73 3.44 -7.37
C ASP A 210 -11.09 3.37 -8.87
N GLY A 211 -12.36 3.61 -9.20
CA GLY A 211 -12.92 3.35 -10.52
C GLY A 211 -12.33 4.18 -11.67
N ALA A 212 -11.76 5.34 -11.36
CA ALA A 212 -11.11 6.25 -12.29
C ALA A 212 -9.81 6.81 -11.71
N PRO A 213 -8.85 7.20 -12.55
CA PRO A 213 -7.66 7.91 -12.11
C PRO A 213 -8.01 9.36 -11.69
N TYR A 214 -7.11 9.97 -10.95
CA TYR A 214 -7.24 11.34 -10.45
C TYR A 214 -6.11 12.21 -11.01
N ALA A 215 -6.43 13.44 -11.45
CA ALA A 215 -5.43 14.48 -11.65
C ALA A 215 -4.80 14.78 -10.28
N ARG A 216 -3.48 14.59 -10.16
CA ARG A 216 -2.74 14.69 -8.90
C ARG A 216 -2.99 16.01 -8.17
N ASP A 217 -2.84 17.13 -8.88
CA ASP A 217 -2.93 18.45 -8.27
C ASP A 217 -4.36 18.74 -7.79
N ALA A 218 -5.37 18.30 -8.54
CA ALA A 218 -6.78 18.42 -8.14
C ALA A 218 -7.10 17.59 -6.90
N ALA A 219 -6.65 16.32 -6.86
CA ALA A 219 -6.83 15.44 -5.71
C ALA A 219 -6.14 16.00 -4.44
N VAL A 220 -4.89 16.45 -4.58
CA VAL A 220 -4.13 17.07 -3.49
C VAL A 220 -4.82 18.35 -2.99
N ALA A 221 -5.29 19.22 -3.91
CA ALA A 221 -6.02 20.45 -3.54
C ALA A 221 -7.32 20.14 -2.78
N ALA A 222 -8.07 19.12 -3.22
CA ALA A 222 -9.27 18.67 -2.52
C ALA A 222 -8.97 18.18 -1.10
N VAL A 223 -7.93 17.37 -0.94
CA VAL A 223 -7.47 16.89 0.38
C VAL A 223 -7.05 18.07 1.27
N LEU A 224 -6.26 19.01 0.76
CA LEU A 224 -5.83 20.19 1.53
C LEU A 224 -7.03 20.99 2.04
N ARG A 225 -7.99 21.28 1.17
CA ARG A 225 -9.23 22.01 1.54
C ARG A 225 -10.02 21.26 2.62
N ALA A 226 -10.23 19.97 2.47
CA ALA A 226 -10.95 19.14 3.44
C ALA A 226 -10.26 19.04 4.81
N HIS A 227 -8.96 19.41 4.88
CA HIS A 227 -8.20 19.50 6.14
C HIS A 227 -8.00 20.97 6.59
N GLY A 228 -8.81 21.90 6.11
CA GLY A 228 -8.74 23.31 6.50
C GLY A 228 -7.49 24.04 6.01
N SER A 229 -6.74 23.46 5.05
CA SER A 229 -5.53 24.09 4.53
C SER A 229 -5.81 24.86 3.25
N GLY A 230 -5.57 26.18 3.25
CA GLY A 230 -5.59 27.05 2.07
C GLY A 230 -4.27 27.04 1.29
N ALA A 231 -3.41 26.06 1.49
CA ALA A 231 -2.09 26.01 0.87
C ALA A 231 -2.17 25.95 -0.66
N ARG A 232 -1.32 26.75 -1.31
CA ARG A 232 -1.20 26.80 -2.78
C ARG A 232 -0.24 25.72 -3.25
N ILE A 233 -0.63 24.97 -4.28
CA ILE A 233 0.25 24.03 -4.95
C ILE A 233 1.17 24.80 -5.91
N ARG A 234 2.48 24.54 -5.81
CA ARG A 234 3.50 24.99 -6.77
C ARG A 234 4.26 23.80 -7.29
N ARG A 235 4.60 23.83 -8.57
CA ARG A 235 5.34 22.74 -9.23
C ARG A 235 6.84 23.01 -9.18
N LEU A 236 7.60 22.02 -8.75
CA LEU A 236 9.06 22.03 -8.78
C LEU A 236 9.53 21.32 -10.07
N PRO A 237 10.37 21.94 -10.92
CA PRO A 237 10.89 21.26 -12.10
C PRO A 237 11.50 19.91 -11.77
N LEU A 238 11.19 18.87 -12.57
CA LEU A 238 11.58 17.50 -12.27
C LEU A 238 13.10 17.32 -12.07
N PRO A 239 13.99 17.91 -12.89
CA PRO A 239 15.43 17.81 -12.66
C PRO A 239 15.87 18.36 -11.28
N VAL A 240 15.26 19.47 -10.85
CA VAL A 240 15.53 20.08 -9.54
C VAL A 240 15.02 19.16 -8.42
N ALA A 241 13.81 18.64 -8.55
CA ALA A 241 13.24 17.69 -7.57
C ALA A 241 14.13 16.44 -7.41
N VAL A 242 14.64 15.90 -8.51
CA VAL A 242 15.54 14.74 -8.51
C VAL A 242 16.89 15.10 -7.86
N ALA A 243 17.44 16.27 -8.14
CA ALA A 243 18.69 16.72 -7.51
C ALA A 243 18.55 16.89 -5.99
N VAL A 244 17.44 17.53 -5.55
CA VAL A 244 17.10 17.67 -4.12
C VAL A 244 16.93 16.31 -3.45
N ALA A 245 16.21 15.37 -4.10
CA ALA A 245 16.03 14.03 -3.58
C ALA A 245 17.35 13.26 -3.41
N ARG A 246 18.26 13.36 -4.38
CA ARG A 246 19.59 12.74 -4.29
C ARG A 246 20.40 13.31 -3.13
N ALA A 247 20.39 14.64 -2.96
CA ALA A 247 21.09 15.28 -1.85
C ALA A 247 20.49 14.86 -0.50
N ALA A 248 19.14 14.83 -0.38
CA ALA A 248 18.45 14.39 0.81
C ALA A 248 18.72 12.91 1.15
N GLU A 249 18.73 12.02 0.16
CA GLU A 249 19.09 10.61 0.37
C GLU A 249 20.57 10.44 0.80
N SER A 250 21.46 11.27 0.28
CA SER A 250 22.88 11.24 0.68
C SER A 250 23.08 11.71 2.13
N ALA A 251 22.41 12.80 2.52
CA ALA A 251 22.40 13.27 3.91
C ALA A 251 21.77 12.22 4.86
N ALA A 252 20.65 11.62 4.46
CA ALA A 252 19.98 10.59 5.23
C ALA A 252 20.85 9.34 5.47
N ARG A 253 21.72 8.97 4.52
CA ARG A 253 22.71 7.88 4.71
C ARG A 253 23.71 8.19 5.80
N LEU A 254 24.11 9.45 5.94
CA LEU A 254 25.09 9.87 6.96
C LEU A 254 24.45 9.97 8.34
N THR A 255 23.20 10.45 8.41
CA THR A 255 22.49 10.70 9.68
C THR A 255 21.68 9.50 10.17
N GLY A 256 21.40 8.51 9.31
CA GLY A 256 20.51 7.38 9.60
C GLY A 256 19.02 7.75 9.69
N THR A 257 18.64 8.98 9.30
CA THR A 257 17.26 9.48 9.34
C THR A 257 16.51 9.19 8.03
N GLU A 258 15.18 9.30 8.04
CA GLU A 258 14.38 9.19 6.82
C GLU A 258 14.62 10.44 5.94
N PRO A 259 14.84 10.31 4.61
CA PRO A 259 15.07 11.47 3.75
C PRO A 259 13.81 12.34 3.66
N ALA A 260 13.97 13.66 3.75
CA ALA A 260 12.87 14.60 3.61
C ALA A 260 12.15 14.48 2.24
N LEU A 261 12.90 14.12 1.20
CA LEU A 261 12.40 13.78 -0.13
C LEU A 261 13.29 12.67 -0.70
N SER A 262 12.70 11.58 -1.18
CA SER A 262 13.41 10.49 -1.84
C SER A 262 13.15 10.47 -3.34
N ARG A 263 14.02 9.82 -4.10
CA ARG A 263 13.78 9.58 -5.53
C ARG A 263 12.52 8.75 -5.76
N TYR A 264 12.20 7.84 -4.84
CA TYR A 264 10.95 7.09 -4.89
C TYR A 264 9.74 8.03 -4.74
N ALA A 265 9.75 8.94 -3.77
CA ALA A 265 8.65 9.90 -3.60
C ALA A 265 8.50 10.84 -4.80
N VAL A 266 9.63 11.30 -5.38
CA VAL A 266 9.62 12.11 -6.62
C VAL A 266 8.99 11.30 -7.76
N ASP A 267 9.42 10.06 -7.95
CA ASP A 267 8.90 9.17 -9.00
C ASP A 267 7.39 8.94 -8.88
N GLN A 268 6.92 8.63 -7.65
CA GLN A 268 5.49 8.35 -7.39
C GLN A 268 4.59 9.56 -7.60
N LEU A 269 5.12 10.77 -7.52
CA LEU A 269 4.38 12.02 -7.67
C LEU A 269 4.53 12.68 -9.05
N ALA A 270 5.65 12.47 -9.73
CA ALA A 270 5.97 13.18 -10.98
C ALA A 270 5.66 12.41 -12.26
N HIS A 271 5.36 11.11 -12.15
CA HIS A 271 5.06 10.29 -13.31
C HIS A 271 3.64 9.70 -13.19
N PRO A 272 2.92 9.55 -14.32
CA PRO A 272 1.61 8.92 -14.30
C PRO A 272 1.73 7.46 -13.83
N VAL A 273 0.79 7.02 -13.03
CA VAL A 273 0.62 5.62 -12.65
C VAL A 273 -0.86 5.32 -12.57
N VAL A 274 -1.41 4.83 -13.67
CA VAL A 274 -2.81 4.43 -13.79
C VAL A 274 -2.88 2.91 -13.86
N LEU A 275 -3.58 2.28 -12.92
CA LEU A 275 -3.73 0.85 -12.85
C LEU A 275 -4.90 0.40 -13.73
N ASP A 276 -4.66 -0.60 -14.59
CA ASP A 276 -5.73 -1.30 -15.28
C ASP A 276 -6.43 -2.26 -14.31
N LEU A 277 -7.74 -2.16 -14.21
CA LEU A 277 -8.57 -2.97 -13.31
C LEU A 277 -9.31 -4.09 -14.03
N SER A 278 -9.07 -4.29 -15.32
CA SER A 278 -9.82 -5.23 -16.16
C SER A 278 -9.77 -6.65 -15.62
N ARG A 279 -8.62 -7.07 -15.09
CA ARG A 279 -8.44 -8.43 -14.53
C ARG A 279 -9.30 -8.64 -13.26
N ALA A 280 -9.35 -7.66 -12.36
CA ALA A 280 -10.21 -7.72 -11.17
C ALA A 280 -11.71 -7.63 -11.54
N ARG A 281 -12.04 -6.77 -12.51
CA ARG A 281 -13.42 -6.65 -13.03
C ARG A 281 -13.89 -7.96 -13.68
N ALA A 282 -13.04 -8.69 -14.37
CA ALA A 282 -13.36 -10.00 -14.93
C ALA A 282 -13.67 -11.06 -13.85
N GLN A 283 -13.24 -10.85 -12.58
CA GLN A 283 -13.62 -11.65 -11.43
C GLN A 283 -14.93 -11.17 -10.77
N GLY A 284 -15.64 -10.22 -11.39
CA GLY A 284 -16.90 -9.66 -10.87
C GLY A 284 -16.72 -8.55 -9.82
N TRP A 285 -15.49 -8.10 -9.55
CA TRP A 285 -15.24 -7.03 -8.57
C TRP A 285 -15.17 -5.66 -9.25
N THR A 286 -15.81 -4.66 -8.64
CA THR A 286 -15.73 -3.25 -9.04
C THR A 286 -15.58 -2.37 -7.80
N PRO A 287 -14.72 -1.34 -7.85
CA PRO A 287 -14.59 -0.40 -6.75
C PRO A 287 -15.86 0.45 -6.59
N ARG A 288 -16.23 0.74 -5.34
CA ARG A 288 -17.47 1.45 -4.99
C ARG A 288 -17.23 2.80 -4.32
N ARG A 289 -16.01 3.07 -3.87
CA ARG A 289 -15.64 4.29 -3.15
C ARG A 289 -14.71 5.14 -3.99
N THR A 290 -14.85 6.44 -3.82
CA THR A 290 -14.04 7.48 -4.47
C THR A 290 -13.39 8.39 -3.43
N LEU A 291 -12.43 9.19 -3.85
CA LEU A 291 -11.83 10.22 -3.00
C LEU A 291 -12.89 11.25 -2.55
N GLU A 292 -13.85 11.57 -3.40
CA GLU A 292 -14.93 12.50 -3.09
C GLU A 292 -15.84 11.96 -1.98
N ASP A 293 -16.22 10.68 -2.03
CA ASP A 293 -16.99 10.01 -0.96
C ASP A 293 -16.26 10.13 0.39
N TYR A 294 -14.94 9.87 0.39
CA TYR A 294 -14.14 9.99 1.61
C TYR A 294 -14.09 11.42 2.14
N LEU A 295 -13.86 12.41 1.27
CA LEU A 295 -13.77 13.81 1.68
C LEU A 295 -15.11 14.34 2.19
N SER A 296 -16.23 13.94 1.58
CA SER A 296 -17.60 14.34 1.96
C SER A 296 -18.07 13.69 3.27
N SER A 297 -17.54 12.52 3.63
CA SER A 297 -17.91 11.82 4.88
C SER A 297 -17.21 12.36 6.14
N ARG A 298 -16.31 13.34 6.00
CA ARG A 298 -15.59 13.93 7.14
C ARG A 298 -16.47 14.97 7.81
N PRO A 299 -16.58 14.97 9.15
CA PRO A 299 -17.17 16.10 9.86
C PRO A 299 -16.35 17.37 9.57
N ALA A 300 -17.04 18.48 9.40
CA ALA A 300 -16.47 19.82 9.18
C ALA A 300 -15.61 20.28 10.36
#